data_71a09ae5e8d6340611096d4bac3ea303
#
_entry.id   71a09ae5e8d6340611096d4bac3ea303
#
_cell.length_a   1.000
_cell.length_b   1.000
_cell.length_c   1.000
_cell.angle_alpha   90.00
_cell.angle_beta   90.00
_cell.angle_gamma   90.00
#
_symmetry.space_group_name_H-M   'P 1'
#
loop_
_entity.id
_entity.type
_entity.pdbx_description
1 polymer ?
#
loop_
_entity_poly.entity_id
_entity_poly.type
_entity_poly.pdbx_seq_one_letter_code
_entity_poly.pdbx_strand_id
1 'polypeptide(L)'
;MIPIKGYATFDPLKHCWLGFGLQADWFEGLSIYKNNKIMDPLKRILEETEEDFQTLEKILRDAGVQTHRSSLDIEKFQSLRHIQRPPIQPRDYFAVVGEKLYAVGEIFPGYQNILKQIKRENLHLDIKQAHENIAIES
;
A
#
# COMPACT_ATOMS: atom_id res chain seq x y z
N MET A 1 0.37 -14.18 -10.74
CA MET A 1 0.83 -14.44 -9.36
C MET A 1 2.13 -13.72 -9.12
N ILE A 2 2.24 -12.95 -8.05
CA ILE A 2 3.45 -12.19 -7.71
C ILE A 2 4.41 -13.11 -6.94
N PRO A 3 5.64 -13.35 -7.43
CA PRO A 3 6.61 -14.17 -6.69
C PRO A 3 7.21 -13.36 -5.54
N ILE A 4 7.42 -14.02 -4.41
CA ILE A 4 8.10 -13.45 -3.24
C ILE A 4 9.50 -14.05 -3.18
N LYS A 5 10.53 -13.19 -3.30
CA LYS A 5 11.95 -13.58 -3.17
C LYS A 5 12.75 -12.40 -2.62
N GLY A 6 13.33 -12.56 -1.45
CA GLY A 6 14.16 -11.53 -0.82
C GLY A 6 15.21 -12.18 0.08
N TYR A 7 16.32 -12.61 -0.53
CA TYR A 7 17.39 -13.30 0.19
C TYR A 7 18.52 -12.37 0.61
N ALA A 8 18.83 -11.38 -0.22
CA ALA A 8 19.90 -10.43 0.07
C ALA A 8 19.62 -9.05 -0.54
N THR A 9 20.17 -8.01 0.07
CA THR A 9 20.01 -6.61 -0.38
C THR A 9 20.72 -6.30 -1.70
N PHE A 10 21.62 -7.16 -2.12
CA PHE A 10 22.38 -7.03 -3.38
C PHE A 10 21.82 -7.89 -4.52
N ASP A 11 20.76 -8.64 -4.27
CA ASP A 11 20.10 -9.38 -5.36
C ASP A 11 19.42 -8.40 -6.32
N PRO A 12 19.46 -8.67 -7.65
CA PRO A 12 18.77 -7.83 -8.61
C PRO A 12 17.29 -7.73 -8.30
N LEU A 13 16.80 -6.50 -8.16
CA LEU A 13 15.39 -6.22 -7.93
C LEU A 13 14.59 -6.59 -9.18
N LYS A 14 13.65 -7.52 -9.07
CA LYS A 14 12.79 -7.97 -10.16
C LYS A 14 11.35 -7.52 -10.01
N HIS A 15 10.87 -7.44 -8.79
CA HIS A 15 9.53 -6.99 -8.45
C HIS A 15 9.60 -5.94 -7.34
N CYS A 16 8.82 -4.89 -7.48
CA CYS A 16 8.71 -3.84 -6.47
C CYS A 16 7.24 -3.54 -6.19
N TRP A 17 6.86 -3.60 -4.92
CA TRP A 17 5.55 -3.17 -4.48
C TRP A 17 5.64 -1.71 -4.02
N LEU A 18 5.04 -0.82 -4.81
CA LEU A 18 4.96 0.61 -4.53
C LEU A 18 3.70 0.95 -3.74
N GLY A 19 3.81 2.00 -2.96
CA GLY A 19 2.67 2.61 -2.32
C GLY A 19 1.69 3.26 -3.29
N PHE A 20 0.79 4.04 -2.75
CA PHE A 20 -0.19 4.79 -3.52
C PHE A 20 -0.33 6.21 -2.96
N GLY A 21 -0.60 7.17 -3.86
CA GLY A 21 -1.00 8.50 -3.47
C GLY A 21 -2.46 8.49 -2.97
N LEU A 22 -2.72 9.25 -1.92
CA LEU A 22 -4.08 9.49 -1.45
C LEU A 22 -4.65 10.68 -2.20
N GLN A 23 -5.95 10.64 -2.44
CA GLN A 23 -6.67 11.76 -3.01
C GLN A 23 -7.21 12.67 -1.90
N ALA A 24 -7.43 13.94 -2.22
CA ALA A 24 -7.86 14.93 -1.24
C ALA A 24 -9.23 14.60 -0.61
N ASP A 25 -10.10 13.93 -1.34
CA ASP A 25 -11.42 13.48 -0.89
C ASP A 25 -11.35 12.45 0.25
N TRP A 26 -10.22 11.74 0.42
CA TRP A 26 -9.99 10.93 1.62
C TRP A 26 -10.16 11.73 2.92
N PHE A 27 -9.76 13.00 2.89
CA PHE A 27 -9.76 13.87 4.05
C PHE A 27 -11.04 14.71 4.17
N GLU A 28 -11.92 14.66 3.18
CA GLU A 28 -13.21 15.35 3.21
C GLU A 28 -14.07 14.83 4.37
N GLY A 29 -14.65 15.75 5.09
CA GLY A 29 -15.48 15.44 6.26
C GLY A 29 -14.74 15.37 7.59
N LEU A 30 -13.40 15.31 7.61
CA LEU A 30 -12.63 15.46 8.84
C LEU A 30 -12.59 16.93 9.25
N SER A 31 -12.96 17.23 10.49
CA SER A 31 -13.13 18.62 10.99
C SER A 31 -11.87 19.48 10.85
N ILE A 32 -10.68 18.88 11.03
CA ILE A 32 -9.40 19.56 10.91
C ILE A 32 -9.11 20.06 9.49
N TYR A 33 -9.70 19.42 8.47
CA TYR A 33 -9.46 19.72 7.06
C TYR A 33 -10.53 20.62 6.43
N LYS A 34 -11.48 21.14 7.22
CA LYS A 34 -12.48 22.11 6.73
C LYS A 34 -11.90 23.49 6.44
N ASN A 35 -10.66 23.75 6.88
CA ASN A 35 -9.96 25.00 6.65
C ASN A 35 -9.15 24.95 5.35
N ASN A 36 -9.45 25.82 4.40
CA ASN A 36 -8.73 25.91 3.12
C ASN A 36 -7.24 26.18 3.28
N LYS A 37 -6.83 26.88 4.34
CA LYS A 37 -5.41 27.08 4.64
C LYS A 37 -4.64 25.78 4.92
N ILE A 38 -5.37 24.72 5.28
CA ILE A 38 -4.83 23.37 5.50
C ILE A 38 -5.07 22.51 4.26
N MET A 39 -6.26 22.60 3.69
CA MET A 39 -6.65 21.74 2.56
C MET A 39 -5.88 22.06 1.27
N ASP A 40 -5.63 23.33 0.96
CA ASP A 40 -4.95 23.68 -0.28
C ASP A 40 -3.49 23.19 -0.31
N PRO A 41 -2.67 23.41 0.74
CA PRO A 41 -1.35 22.79 0.82
C PRO A 41 -1.40 21.25 0.81
N LEU A 42 -2.38 20.65 1.47
CA LEU A 42 -2.53 19.19 1.50
C LEU A 42 -2.82 18.62 0.11
N LYS A 43 -3.74 19.21 -0.64
CA LYS A 43 -4.03 18.82 -2.02
C LYS A 43 -2.77 18.81 -2.88
N ARG A 44 -1.99 19.88 -2.80
CA ARG A 44 -0.73 19.99 -3.53
C ARG A 44 0.26 18.89 -3.13
N ILE A 45 0.43 18.62 -1.84
CA ILE A 45 1.31 17.55 -1.35
C ILE A 45 0.84 16.19 -1.88
N LEU A 46 -0.47 15.94 -1.91
CA LEU A 46 -1.02 14.66 -2.38
C LEU A 46 -0.80 14.48 -3.89
N GLU A 47 -1.00 15.54 -4.68
CA GLU A 47 -0.73 15.55 -6.11
C GLU A 47 0.75 15.31 -6.41
N GLU A 48 1.65 16.06 -5.76
CA GLU A 48 3.10 15.90 -5.89
C GLU A 48 3.54 14.46 -5.47
N THR A 49 2.94 13.91 -4.42
CA THR A 49 3.23 12.54 -3.97
C THR A 49 2.86 11.50 -5.04
N GLU A 50 1.71 11.66 -5.70
CA GLU A 50 1.31 10.74 -6.76
C GLU A 50 2.21 10.89 -7.99
N GLU A 51 2.60 12.10 -8.38
CA GLU A 51 3.56 12.35 -9.45
C GLU A 51 4.92 11.71 -9.16
N ASP A 52 5.40 11.79 -7.91
CA ASP A 52 6.63 11.13 -7.47
C ASP A 52 6.54 9.60 -7.58
N PHE A 53 5.42 9.01 -7.17
CA PHE A 53 5.19 7.56 -7.34
C PHE A 53 5.16 7.15 -8.80
N GLN A 54 4.52 7.93 -9.67
CA GLN A 54 4.49 7.65 -11.13
C GLN A 54 5.90 7.74 -11.74
N THR A 55 6.66 8.74 -11.33
CA THR A 55 8.06 8.92 -11.78
C THR A 55 8.92 7.75 -11.32
N LEU A 56 8.84 7.36 -10.05
CA LEU A 56 9.56 6.21 -9.50
C LEU A 56 9.15 4.91 -10.23
N GLU A 57 7.87 4.71 -10.46
CA GLU A 57 7.36 3.56 -11.19
C GLU A 57 7.96 3.47 -12.59
N LYS A 58 7.99 4.61 -13.31
CA LYS A 58 8.59 4.68 -14.64
C LYS A 58 10.09 4.32 -14.59
N ILE A 59 10.86 4.88 -13.68
CA ILE A 59 12.29 4.59 -13.52
C ILE A 59 12.52 3.09 -13.28
N LEU A 60 11.74 2.49 -12.39
CA LEU A 60 11.85 1.06 -12.09
C LEU A 60 11.51 0.18 -13.29
N ARG A 61 10.47 0.52 -14.04
CA ARG A 61 10.08 -0.21 -15.24
C ARG A 61 11.12 -0.09 -16.36
N ASP A 62 11.68 1.10 -16.55
CA ASP A 62 12.77 1.34 -17.51
C ASP A 62 14.04 0.53 -17.14
N ALA A 63 14.24 0.26 -15.84
CA ALA A 63 15.29 -0.64 -15.33
C ALA A 63 14.92 -2.14 -15.39
N GLY A 64 13.77 -2.51 -15.96
CA GLY A 64 13.34 -3.90 -16.09
C GLY A 64 12.67 -4.49 -14.84
N VAL A 65 12.30 -3.66 -13.86
CA VAL A 65 11.60 -4.08 -12.66
C VAL A 65 10.09 -4.11 -12.89
N GLN A 66 9.42 -5.18 -12.53
CA GLN A 66 7.97 -5.24 -12.51
C GLN A 66 7.42 -4.53 -11.28
N THR A 67 6.60 -3.53 -11.50
CA THR A 67 6.01 -2.74 -10.42
C THR A 67 4.59 -3.21 -10.12
N HIS A 68 4.23 -3.20 -8.85
CA HIS A 68 2.89 -3.50 -8.35
C HIS A 68 2.43 -2.32 -7.51
N ARG A 69 1.24 -1.80 -7.80
CA ARG A 69 0.69 -0.69 -7.03
C ARG A 69 -0.56 -1.12 -6.29
N SER A 70 -0.62 -0.73 -5.03
CA SER A 70 -1.85 -0.83 -4.26
C SER A 70 -2.90 0.13 -4.81
N SER A 71 -4.16 -0.21 -4.67
CA SER A 71 -5.27 0.66 -4.99
C SER A 71 -6.20 0.77 -3.79
N LEU A 72 -6.65 1.98 -3.52
CA LEU A 72 -7.62 2.25 -2.48
C LEU A 72 -8.98 2.56 -3.12
N ASP A 73 -9.96 1.75 -2.80
CA ASP A 73 -11.35 2.02 -3.15
C ASP A 73 -11.97 2.87 -2.03
N ILE A 74 -12.04 4.18 -2.27
CA ILE A 74 -12.48 5.16 -1.27
C ILE A 74 -13.91 4.89 -0.79
N GLU A 75 -14.78 4.40 -1.66
CA GLU A 75 -16.17 4.10 -1.28
C GLU A 75 -16.25 2.98 -0.25
N LYS A 76 -15.42 1.95 -0.40
CA LYS A 76 -15.33 0.84 0.57
C LYS A 76 -14.69 1.25 1.89
N PHE A 77 -13.90 2.31 1.87
CA PHE A 77 -13.06 2.71 3.02
C PHE A 77 -13.53 3.96 3.74
N GLN A 78 -14.73 4.44 3.45
CA GLN A 78 -15.30 5.56 4.20
C GLN A 78 -15.35 5.33 5.72
N SER A 79 -15.51 4.08 6.14
CA SER A 79 -15.44 3.69 7.56
C SER A 79 -14.05 3.87 8.19
N LEU A 80 -13.00 3.95 7.38
CA LEU A 80 -11.61 4.11 7.83
C LEU A 80 -11.13 5.57 7.81
N ARG A 81 -11.99 6.52 7.48
CA ARG A 81 -11.68 7.96 7.48
C ARG A 81 -11.28 8.51 8.86
N HIS A 82 -11.49 7.75 9.93
CA HIS A 82 -10.98 8.09 11.25
C HIS A 82 -9.45 7.91 11.36
N ILE A 83 -8.83 7.19 10.43
CA ILE A 83 -7.37 7.02 10.38
C ILE A 83 -6.77 8.30 9.82
N GLN A 84 -6.25 9.14 10.70
CA GLN A 84 -5.65 10.42 10.34
C GLN A 84 -4.35 10.29 9.53
N ARG A 85 -3.69 9.15 9.60
CA ARG A 85 -2.45 8.83 8.89
C ARG A 85 -2.56 7.49 8.20
N PRO A 86 -3.26 7.44 7.07
CA PRO A 86 -3.38 6.19 6.33
C PRO A 86 -2.00 5.75 5.82
N PRO A 87 -1.72 4.46 5.87
CA PRO A 87 -0.46 3.92 5.39
C PRO A 87 -0.40 4.01 3.88
N ILE A 88 0.57 4.74 3.36
CA ILE A 88 0.79 4.88 1.92
C ILE A 88 1.93 3.99 1.43
N GLN A 89 2.75 3.46 2.33
CA GLN A 89 3.92 2.66 1.99
C GLN A 89 3.81 1.23 2.51
N PRO A 90 3.87 0.21 1.62
CA PRO A 90 3.79 -1.19 2.02
C PRO A 90 4.86 -1.63 3.01
N ARG A 91 6.07 -1.06 2.90
CA ARG A 91 7.20 -1.40 3.78
C ARG A 91 6.94 -1.18 5.27
N ASP A 92 5.98 -0.33 5.61
CA ASP A 92 5.64 -0.04 7.01
C ASP A 92 4.82 -1.19 7.63
N TYR A 93 4.28 -2.08 6.80
CA TYR A 93 3.41 -3.19 7.19
C TYR A 93 3.94 -4.55 6.80
N PHE A 94 4.88 -4.61 5.85
CA PHE A 94 5.33 -5.88 5.29
C PHE A 94 6.85 -5.97 5.26
N ALA A 95 7.34 -7.16 5.55
CA ALA A 95 8.73 -7.52 5.37
C ALA A 95 8.84 -8.81 4.55
N VAL A 96 9.76 -8.82 3.60
CA VAL A 96 10.08 -10.01 2.81
C VAL A 96 11.33 -10.66 3.37
N VAL A 97 11.24 -11.95 3.70
CA VAL A 97 12.37 -12.78 4.14
C VAL A 97 12.32 -14.11 3.40
N GLY A 98 13.31 -14.33 2.53
CA GLY A 98 13.31 -15.50 1.66
C GLY A 98 12.12 -15.51 0.71
N GLU A 99 11.29 -16.53 0.79
CA GLU A 99 10.07 -16.70 -0.02
C GLU A 99 8.78 -16.35 0.77
N LYS A 100 8.93 -15.68 1.90
CA LYS A 100 7.79 -15.32 2.77
C LYS A 100 7.61 -13.82 2.84
N LEU A 101 6.36 -13.39 2.81
CA LEU A 101 5.91 -12.04 3.13
C LEU A 101 5.29 -12.06 4.52
N TYR A 102 5.89 -11.34 5.43
CA TYR A 102 5.41 -11.17 6.81
C TYR A 102 4.63 -9.88 6.93
N ALA A 103 3.44 -9.94 7.48
CA ALA A 103 2.68 -8.75 7.86
C ALA A 103 2.92 -8.41 9.32
N VAL A 104 3.12 -7.12 9.58
CA VAL A 104 3.30 -6.56 10.92
C VAL A 104 2.09 -5.70 11.24
N GLY A 105 1.29 -6.14 12.19
CA GLY A 105 0.12 -5.40 12.62
C GLY A 105 -1.11 -5.55 11.71
N GLU A 106 -2.06 -4.65 11.88
CA GLU A 106 -3.33 -4.67 11.14
C GLU A 106 -3.10 -4.35 9.66
N ILE A 107 -3.65 -5.18 8.77
CA ILE A 107 -3.48 -5.00 7.32
C ILE A 107 -4.49 -3.98 6.83
N PHE A 108 -3.95 -2.88 6.31
CA PHE A 108 -4.76 -1.86 5.69
C PHE A 108 -5.45 -2.40 4.42
N PRO A 109 -6.76 -2.18 4.26
CA PRO A 109 -7.51 -2.75 3.15
C PRO A 109 -6.99 -2.41 1.75
N GLY A 110 -6.33 -1.25 1.57
CA GLY A 110 -5.72 -0.85 0.30
C GLY A 110 -4.63 -1.79 -0.22
N TYR A 111 -4.16 -2.73 0.60
CA TYR A 111 -3.16 -3.73 0.22
C TYR A 111 -3.75 -5.06 -0.25
N GLN A 112 -5.04 -5.28 -0.07
CA GLN A 112 -5.67 -6.57 -0.36
C GLN A 112 -5.58 -6.98 -1.83
N ASN A 113 -5.62 -6.02 -2.75
CA ASN A 113 -5.52 -6.30 -4.18
C ASN A 113 -4.16 -6.93 -4.56
N ILE A 114 -3.10 -6.58 -3.87
CA ILE A 114 -1.76 -7.15 -4.06
C ILE A 114 -1.64 -8.49 -3.33
N LEU A 115 -2.10 -8.56 -2.08
CA LEU A 115 -2.03 -9.78 -1.28
C LEU A 115 -2.75 -10.96 -1.94
N LYS A 116 -3.88 -10.70 -2.60
CA LYS A 116 -4.62 -11.71 -3.38
C LYS A 116 -3.82 -12.27 -4.57
N GLN A 117 -2.80 -11.57 -5.03
CA GLN A 117 -1.92 -12.00 -6.13
C GLN A 117 -0.68 -12.77 -5.65
N ILE A 118 -0.51 -12.93 -4.35
CA ILE A 118 0.59 -13.68 -3.74
C ILE A 118 0.06 -15.06 -3.34
N LYS A 119 0.86 -16.11 -3.58
CA LYS A 119 0.50 -17.46 -3.13
C LYS A 119 0.32 -17.49 -1.61
N ARG A 120 -0.76 -18.14 -1.15
CA ARG A 120 -1.07 -18.24 0.28
C ARG A 120 0.07 -18.85 1.10
N GLU A 121 0.77 -19.81 0.56
CA GLU A 121 1.94 -20.45 1.20
C GLU A 121 3.11 -19.48 1.45
N ASN A 122 3.17 -18.37 0.70
CA ASN A 122 4.18 -17.32 0.85
C ASN A 122 3.73 -16.18 1.79
N LEU A 123 2.48 -16.20 2.26
CA LEU A 123 1.96 -15.21 3.19
C LEU A 123 2.11 -15.71 4.64
N HIS A 124 2.71 -14.88 5.49
CA HIS A 124 2.77 -15.12 6.93
C HIS A 124 2.09 -13.95 7.65
N LEU A 125 0.78 -14.11 7.87
CA LEU A 125 -0.07 -13.12 8.51
C LEU A 125 -0.28 -13.52 9.97
N ASP A 126 -0.30 -12.57 10.88
CA ASP A 126 -0.64 -12.85 12.28
C ASP A 126 -2.10 -13.35 12.35
N ILE A 127 -2.27 -14.58 12.84
CA ILE A 127 -3.55 -15.30 12.83
C ILE A 127 -4.66 -14.57 13.59
N LYS A 128 -4.32 -13.75 14.58
CA LYS A 128 -5.30 -12.98 15.36
C LYS A 128 -6.01 -11.91 14.55
N GLN A 129 -5.41 -11.44 13.47
CA GLN A 129 -5.97 -10.39 12.62
C GLN A 129 -6.55 -10.91 11.31
N ALA A 130 -6.15 -12.11 10.86
CA ALA A 130 -6.65 -12.71 9.64
C ALA A 130 -8.15 -13.07 9.72
N HIS A 131 -8.69 -13.24 10.93
CA HIS A 131 -10.09 -13.64 11.12
C HIS A 131 -11.10 -12.50 10.99
N GLU A 132 -10.69 -11.25 11.17
CA GLU A 132 -11.64 -10.14 11.19
C GLU A 132 -11.70 -9.32 9.89
N ASN A 133 -10.64 -9.31 9.07
CA ASN A 133 -10.54 -8.34 7.97
C ASN A 133 -10.12 -8.90 6.60
N ILE A 134 -9.72 -10.15 6.47
CA ILE A 134 -9.34 -10.72 5.17
C ILE A 134 -10.14 -12.00 4.93
N ALA A 135 -11.28 -11.87 4.30
CA ALA A 135 -11.87 -12.99 3.57
C ALA A 135 -10.96 -13.29 2.36
N ILE A 136 -9.86 -14.00 2.59
CA ILE A 136 -9.12 -14.65 1.53
C ILE A 136 -9.97 -15.85 1.15
N GLU A 137 -10.91 -15.65 0.25
CA GLU A 137 -11.67 -16.74 -0.33
C GLU A 137 -10.69 -17.70 -0.99
N SER A 138 -10.76 -18.92 -0.54
CA SER A 138 -10.01 -20.08 -1.05
C SER A 138 -10.44 -20.44 -2.49
#